data_9eb28d3eb716f913a4d0f137cdbdf441
#
_entry.id   9eb28d3eb716f913a4d0f137cdbdf441
#
_cell.length_a   1.000
_cell.length_b   1.000
_cell.length_c   1.000
_cell.angle_alpha   90.00
_cell.angle_beta   90.00
_cell.angle_gamma   90.00
#
_symmetry.space_group_name_H-M   'P 1'
#
loop_
_entity.id
_entity.type
_entity.pdbx_description
1 polymer ?
#
loop_
_entity_poly.entity_id
_entity_poly.type
_entity_poly.pdbx_seq_one_letter_code
_entity_poly.pdbx_strand_id
1 'polypeptide(L)'
;MSTLHTVNKSPFERSAFISALNHLRPGDTLLMIEDAVVGARKGSAFAGLLENAVKTCSVYILGPDLAARGMGENDMIQGAKLVDYGGFVELVTSHDRTQAWL
;
A
#
# COMPACT_ATOMS: atom_id res chain seq x y z
N MET A 1 -3.81 5.47 -18.49
CA MET A 1 -4.80 4.88 -17.58
C MET A 1 -4.15 4.60 -16.24
N SER A 2 -4.85 4.92 -15.16
CA SER A 2 -4.35 4.69 -13.81
C SER A 2 -5.10 3.53 -13.16
N THR A 3 -4.39 2.73 -12.39
CA THR A 3 -4.94 1.61 -11.64
C THR A 3 -4.62 1.79 -10.17
N LEU A 4 -5.65 1.63 -9.34
CA LEU A 4 -5.47 1.51 -7.89
C LEU A 4 -5.33 0.04 -7.57
N HIS A 5 -4.20 -0.36 -7.00
CA HIS A 5 -3.97 -1.71 -6.54
C HIS A 5 -4.17 -1.75 -5.03
N THR A 6 -5.09 -2.60 -4.56
CA THR A 6 -5.28 -2.80 -3.12
C THR A 6 -4.72 -4.15 -2.72
N VAL A 7 -4.01 -4.19 -1.61
CA VAL A 7 -3.49 -5.43 -1.02
C VAL A 7 -3.94 -5.50 0.43
N ASN A 8 -4.41 -6.68 0.86
CA ASN A 8 -4.96 -6.86 2.20
C ASN A 8 -4.25 -7.96 3.01
N LYS A 9 -3.34 -8.71 2.41
CA LYS A 9 -2.64 -9.79 3.10
C LYS A 9 -1.20 -9.41 3.38
N SER A 10 -0.69 -9.88 4.53
CA SER A 10 0.69 -9.68 4.90
C SER A 10 1.63 -10.28 3.85
N PRO A 11 2.69 -9.54 3.44
CA PRO A 11 3.66 -10.09 2.48
C PRO A 11 4.46 -11.26 3.07
N PHE A 12 4.45 -11.42 4.40
CA PHE A 12 5.12 -12.53 5.07
C PHE A 12 4.31 -13.83 4.99
N GLU A 13 3.03 -13.75 4.65
CA GLU A 13 2.13 -14.91 4.62
C GLU A 13 1.64 -15.25 3.22
N ARG A 14 1.54 -14.27 2.32
CA ARG A 14 0.94 -14.45 0.99
C ARG A 14 1.79 -13.78 -0.07
N SER A 15 1.78 -14.36 -1.26
CA SER A 15 2.50 -13.82 -2.42
C SER A 15 1.75 -12.67 -3.11
N ALA A 16 0.49 -12.42 -2.74
CA ALA A 16 -0.31 -11.37 -3.38
C ALA A 16 0.34 -9.99 -3.32
N PHE A 17 1.00 -9.65 -2.20
CA PHE A 17 1.69 -8.39 -2.03
C PHE A 17 2.79 -8.20 -3.09
N ILE A 18 3.63 -9.22 -3.25
CA ILE A 18 4.71 -9.20 -4.25
C ILE A 18 4.12 -9.18 -5.66
N SER A 19 3.05 -9.94 -5.91
CA SER A 19 2.38 -9.92 -7.21
C SER A 19 1.86 -8.53 -7.54
N ALA A 20 1.27 -7.83 -6.58
CA ALA A 20 0.81 -6.46 -6.78
C ALA A 20 1.97 -5.54 -7.13
N LEU A 21 3.08 -5.61 -6.39
CA LEU A 21 4.26 -4.80 -6.68
C LEU A 21 4.79 -5.04 -8.09
N ASN A 22 4.81 -6.30 -8.53
CA ASN A 22 5.29 -6.64 -9.86
C ASN A 22 4.38 -6.17 -10.99
N HIS A 23 3.13 -5.84 -10.69
CA HIS A 23 2.16 -5.36 -11.67
C HIS A 23 2.00 -3.83 -11.66
N LEU A 24 2.68 -3.13 -10.74
CA LEU A 24 2.63 -1.67 -10.71
C LEU A 24 3.29 -1.09 -11.95
N ARG A 25 2.63 -0.09 -12.53
CA ARG A 25 3.15 0.70 -13.64
C ARG A 25 3.33 2.15 -13.17
N PRO A 26 4.24 2.91 -13.79
CA PRO A 26 4.39 4.32 -13.45
C PRO A 26 3.04 5.04 -13.49
N GLY A 27 2.75 5.79 -12.43
CA GLY A 27 1.47 6.49 -12.29
C GLY A 27 0.37 5.71 -11.59
N ASP A 28 0.58 4.42 -11.33
CA ASP A 28 -0.36 3.62 -10.55
C ASP A 28 -0.25 3.97 -9.06
N THR A 29 -1.24 3.53 -8.30
CA THR A 29 -1.28 3.71 -6.85
C THR A 29 -1.39 2.34 -6.18
N LEU A 30 -0.63 2.16 -5.10
CA LEU A 30 -0.73 1.01 -4.22
C LEU A 30 -1.34 1.45 -2.90
N LEU A 31 -2.39 0.78 -2.47
CA LEU A 31 -3.01 1.02 -1.16
C LEU A 31 -2.94 -0.26 -0.33
N MET A 32 -2.28 -0.16 0.80
CA MET A 32 -2.17 -1.27 1.76
C MET A 32 -3.25 -1.13 2.82
N ILE A 33 -4.02 -2.18 3.00
CA ILE A 33 -5.09 -2.27 3.99
C ILE A 33 -4.92 -3.55 4.81
N GLU A 34 -5.59 -3.63 5.92
CA GLU A 34 -5.60 -4.80 6.80
C GLU A 34 -4.17 -5.26 7.10
N ASP A 35 -3.87 -6.54 7.00
CA ASP A 35 -2.55 -7.09 7.36
C ASP A 35 -1.42 -6.66 6.42
N ALA A 36 -1.74 -6.17 5.23
CA ALA A 36 -0.70 -5.71 4.30
C ALA A 36 0.09 -4.52 4.85
N VAL A 37 -0.48 -3.73 5.76
CA VAL A 37 0.19 -2.55 6.30
C VAL A 37 1.50 -2.87 7.01
N VAL A 38 1.67 -4.09 7.52
CA VAL A 38 2.92 -4.49 8.20
C VAL A 38 4.11 -4.51 7.26
N GLY A 39 3.88 -4.66 5.96
CA GLY A 39 4.96 -4.65 4.96
C GLY A 39 5.63 -3.29 4.80
N ALA A 40 4.94 -2.23 5.17
CA ALA A 40 5.45 -0.87 5.03
C ALA A 40 6.27 -0.41 6.23
N ARG A 41 6.42 -1.23 7.25
CA ARG A 41 7.21 -0.87 8.44
C ARG A 41 8.67 -0.68 8.07
N LYS A 42 9.29 0.37 8.62
CA LYS A 42 10.72 0.61 8.45
C LYS A 42 11.52 -0.61 8.87
N GLY A 43 12.49 -1.01 8.05
CA GLY A 43 13.35 -2.14 8.34
C GLY A 43 12.73 -3.50 8.07
N SER A 44 11.49 -3.57 7.56
CA SER A 44 10.92 -4.85 7.16
C SER A 44 11.64 -5.39 5.91
N ALA A 45 11.50 -6.69 5.66
CA ALA A 45 12.09 -7.31 4.48
C ALA A 45 11.54 -6.72 3.16
N PHE A 46 10.39 -6.07 3.20
CA PHE A 46 9.73 -5.51 2.02
C PHE A 46 9.87 -3.99 1.91
N ALA A 47 10.48 -3.35 2.90
CA ALA A 47 10.62 -1.89 2.93
C ALA A 47 11.36 -1.36 1.70
N GLY A 48 12.45 -2.01 1.30
CA GLY A 48 13.24 -1.58 0.14
C GLY A 48 12.46 -1.62 -1.16
N LEU A 49 11.62 -2.64 -1.34
CA LEU A 49 10.76 -2.75 -2.52
C LEU A 49 9.74 -1.61 -2.57
N LEU A 50 9.15 -1.27 -1.43
CA LEU A 50 8.19 -0.17 -1.35
C LEU A 50 8.86 1.17 -1.54
N GLU A 51 10.05 1.37 -0.97
CA GLU A 51 10.82 2.60 -1.17
C GLU A 51 11.21 2.80 -2.62
N ASN A 52 11.42 1.71 -3.34
CA ASN A 52 11.64 1.78 -4.79
C ASN A 52 10.35 2.13 -5.53
N ALA A 53 9.23 1.57 -5.12
CA ALA A 53 7.94 1.81 -5.76
C ALA A 53 7.49 3.28 -5.65
N VAL A 54 7.79 3.96 -4.54
CA VAL A 54 7.40 5.37 -4.36
C VAL A 54 8.07 6.31 -5.36
N LYS A 55 9.09 5.87 -6.06
CA LYS A 55 9.78 6.69 -7.07
C LYS A 55 8.92 6.92 -8.30
N THR A 56 8.03 5.98 -8.64
CA THR A 56 7.20 6.05 -9.85
C THR A 56 5.71 5.92 -9.59
N CYS A 57 5.34 5.45 -8.40
CA CYS A 57 3.95 5.19 -8.02
C CYS A 57 3.63 5.90 -6.71
N SER A 58 2.35 6.11 -6.45
CA SER A 58 1.89 6.60 -5.15
C SER A 58 1.63 5.41 -4.24
N VAL A 59 2.11 5.49 -3.00
CA VAL A 59 1.92 4.42 -2.00
C VAL A 59 1.18 4.99 -0.81
N TYR A 60 0.06 4.37 -0.49
CA TYR A 60 -0.81 4.76 0.63
C TYR A 60 -1.00 3.60 1.60
N ILE A 61 -1.23 3.96 2.84
CA ILE A 61 -1.48 3.01 3.93
C ILE A 61 -2.76 3.46 4.64
N LEU A 62 -3.69 2.52 4.85
CA LEU A 62 -4.91 2.85 5.57
C LEU A 62 -4.61 3.06 7.05
N GLY A 63 -4.73 4.30 7.52
CA GLY A 63 -4.34 4.69 8.88
C GLY A 63 -5.04 3.90 9.98
N PRO A 64 -6.37 3.70 9.93
CA PRO A 64 -7.06 2.91 10.95
C PRO A 64 -6.52 1.48 11.09
N ASP A 65 -6.15 0.84 9.98
CA ASP A 65 -5.59 -0.52 10.04
C ASP A 65 -4.19 -0.53 10.64
N LEU A 66 -3.42 0.53 10.38
CA LEU A 66 -2.10 0.71 10.98
C LEU A 66 -2.22 0.87 12.51
N ALA A 67 -3.13 1.74 12.94
CA ALA A 67 -3.37 1.99 14.37
C ALA A 67 -3.85 0.73 15.08
N ALA A 68 -4.69 -0.08 14.44
CA ALA A 68 -5.19 -1.33 15.00
C ALA A 68 -4.05 -2.32 15.28
N ARG A 69 -2.90 -2.16 14.63
CA ARG A 69 -1.71 -3.02 14.82
C ARG A 69 -0.64 -2.36 15.66
N GLY A 70 -1.01 -1.29 16.37
CA GLY A 70 -0.10 -0.61 17.31
C GLY A 70 1.00 0.20 16.65
N MET A 71 0.85 0.53 15.37
CA MET A 71 1.85 1.30 14.63
C MET A 71 1.35 2.68 14.27
N GLY A 72 2.28 3.63 14.13
CA GLY A 72 1.98 4.97 13.71
C GLY A 72 2.77 5.39 12.48
N GLU A 73 2.55 6.61 12.02
CA GLU A 73 3.19 7.14 10.82
C GLU A 73 4.72 7.05 10.89
N ASN A 74 5.28 7.27 12.09
CA ASN A 74 6.74 7.25 12.27
C ASN A 74 7.35 5.86 12.10
N ASP A 75 6.54 4.82 12.15
CA ASP A 75 7.02 3.44 11.97
C ASP A 75 7.11 3.04 10.50
N MET A 76 6.59 3.86 9.61
CA MET A 76 6.45 3.55 8.20
C MET A 76 7.60 4.11 7.37
N ILE A 77 7.84 3.50 6.21
CA ILE A 77 8.84 3.97 5.25
C ILE A 77 8.52 5.40 4.82
N GLN A 78 9.57 6.13 4.41
CA GLN A 78 9.39 7.45 3.82
C GLN A 78 8.74 7.33 2.44
N GLY A 79 7.89 8.29 2.12
CA GLY A 79 7.21 8.36 0.82
C GLY A 79 5.85 7.71 0.81
N ALA A 80 5.51 6.88 1.77
CA ALA A 80 4.16 6.36 1.93
C ALA A 80 3.31 7.37 2.70
N LYS A 81 2.06 7.51 2.30
CA LYS A 81 1.13 8.45 2.90
C LYS A 81 0.00 7.70 3.59
N LEU A 82 -0.46 8.21 4.72
CA LEU A 82 -1.61 7.65 5.41
C LEU A 82 -2.90 8.23 4.84
N VAL A 83 -3.92 7.39 4.74
CA VAL A 83 -5.28 7.81 4.39
C VAL A 83 -6.26 7.19 5.37
N ASP A 84 -7.41 7.85 5.53
CA ASP A 84 -8.55 7.31 6.26
C ASP A 84 -9.52 6.65 5.29
N TYR A 85 -10.68 6.23 5.79
CA TYR A 85 -11.70 5.60 4.94
C TYR A 85 -12.22 6.55 3.86
N GLY A 86 -12.35 7.84 4.17
CA GLY A 86 -12.74 8.84 3.18
C GLY A 86 -11.71 8.95 2.07
N GLY A 87 -10.43 8.96 2.42
CA GLY A 87 -9.34 8.96 1.45
C GLY A 87 -9.33 7.70 0.61
N PHE A 88 -9.65 6.55 1.19
CA PHE A 88 -9.80 5.31 0.44
C PHE A 88 -10.87 5.45 -0.65
N VAL A 89 -12.04 5.97 -0.29
CA VAL A 89 -13.13 6.17 -1.26
C VAL A 89 -12.68 7.12 -2.37
N GLU A 90 -11.99 8.20 -2.03
CA GLU A 90 -11.49 9.14 -3.03
C GLU A 90 -10.49 8.48 -3.98
N LEU A 91 -9.62 7.61 -3.49
CA LEU A 91 -8.69 6.87 -4.34
C LEU A 91 -9.43 5.96 -5.31
N VAL A 92 -10.47 5.25 -4.85
CA VAL A 92 -11.26 4.39 -5.72
C VAL A 92 -11.91 5.19 -6.84
N THR A 93 -12.45 6.36 -6.52
CA THR A 93 -13.16 7.17 -7.52
C THR A 93 -12.25 7.94 -8.45
N SER A 94 -10.99 8.19 -8.07
CA SER A 94 -10.06 8.98 -8.86
C SER A 94 -9.22 8.17 -9.83
N HIS A 95 -9.31 6.85 -9.80
CA HIS A 95 -8.56 5.97 -10.70
C HIS A 95 -9.50 5.33 -11.72
N ASP A 96 -8.96 5.00 -12.89
CA ASP A 96 -9.75 4.36 -13.96
C ASP A 96 -10.19 2.95 -13.59
N ARG A 97 -9.35 2.24 -12.82
CA ARG A 97 -9.61 0.86 -12.40
C ARG A 97 -9.12 0.63 -10.99
N THR A 98 -9.72 -0.38 -10.36
CA THR A 98 -9.25 -0.90 -9.08
C THR A 98 -9.01 -2.39 -9.21
N GLN A 99 -7.82 -2.84 -8.83
CA GLN A 99 -7.43 -4.25 -8.81
C GLN A 99 -7.19 -4.66 -7.36
N ALA A 100 -7.98 -5.58 -6.87
CA ALA A 100 -7.78 -6.13 -5.52
C ALA A 100 -6.91 -7.39 -5.60
N TRP A 101 -5.89 -7.44 -4.77
CA TRP A 101 -4.98 -8.60 -4.66
C TRP A 101 -5.27 -9.29 -3.33
N LEU A 102 -5.80 -10.50 -3.41
CA LEU A 102 -6.29 -11.23 -2.24
C LEU A 102 -5.32 -12.37 -1.83
#